data_c0f310147e50b80de57f88c76c623666
#
_entry.id   c0f310147e50b80de57f88c76c623666
#
_cell.length_a   1.000
_cell.length_b   1.000
_cell.length_c   1.000
_cell.angle_alpha   90.00
_cell.angle_beta   90.00
_cell.angle_gamma   90.00
#
_symmetry.space_group_name_H-M   'P 1'
#
loop_
_entity.id
_entity.type
_entity.pdbx_description
1 polymer ?
#
loop_
_entity_poly.entity_id
_entity_poly.type
_entity_poly.pdbx_seq_one_letter_code
_entity_poly.pdbx_strand_id
1 'polypeptide(L)'
;MVNWQVLYNRKKFQKRQLPQKAAATMELLIAEIEQSGPVRGNWPNYSKLPNNRHHCHIKKGKPTYVAVWEDIGKNKVKLVEIIYAGTHEKAPY
;
A
#
# COMPACT_ATOMS: atom_id res chain seq x y z
N MET A 1 -6.37 6.18 -18.34
CA MET A 1 -5.39 7.22 -17.98
C MET A 1 -4.99 7.05 -16.53
N VAL A 2 -3.70 7.05 -16.25
CA VAL A 2 -3.22 7.00 -14.87
C VAL A 2 -3.51 8.33 -14.20
N ASN A 3 -4.23 8.29 -13.08
CA ASN A 3 -4.60 9.50 -12.34
C ASN A 3 -3.68 9.77 -11.15
N TRP A 4 -2.99 8.76 -10.66
CA TRP A 4 -2.14 8.86 -9.49
C TRP A 4 -0.79 8.24 -9.78
N GLN A 5 0.26 8.89 -9.28
CA GLN A 5 1.61 8.33 -9.36
C GLN A 5 1.94 7.64 -8.03
N VAL A 6 2.48 6.43 -8.10
CA VAL A 6 2.82 5.65 -6.92
C VAL A 6 4.35 5.50 -6.86
N LEU A 7 4.93 5.92 -5.74
CA LEU A 7 6.36 5.84 -5.48
C LEU A 7 6.66 4.75 -4.46
N TYR A 8 7.87 4.21 -4.53
CA TYR A 8 8.35 3.23 -3.56
C TYR A 8 9.56 3.78 -2.80
N ASN A 9 9.55 3.57 -1.49
CA ASN A 9 10.76 3.75 -0.70
C ASN A 9 11.48 2.40 -0.65
N ARG A 10 12.56 2.28 -1.41
CA ARG A 10 13.26 0.99 -1.57
C ARG A 10 13.84 0.45 -0.26
N LYS A 11 14.13 1.32 0.70
CA LYS A 11 14.63 0.88 2.01
C LYS A 11 13.54 0.26 2.86
N LYS A 12 12.29 0.71 2.68
CA LYS A 12 11.15 0.24 3.48
C LYS A 12 10.29 -0.76 2.76
N PHE A 13 10.34 -0.79 1.43
CA PHE A 13 9.56 -1.71 0.62
C PHE A 13 10.46 -2.43 -0.36
N GLN A 14 10.58 -3.74 -0.18
CA GLN A 14 11.30 -4.60 -1.12
C GLN A 14 10.37 -5.72 -1.54
N LYS A 15 9.75 -5.56 -2.70
CA LYS A 15 8.76 -6.50 -3.22
C LYS A 15 9.29 -7.93 -3.26
N ARG A 16 10.58 -8.11 -3.56
CA ARG A 16 11.20 -9.44 -3.62
C ARG A 16 11.25 -10.16 -2.28
N GLN A 17 11.04 -9.44 -1.17
CA GLN A 17 11.01 -10.04 0.17
C GLN A 17 9.63 -10.54 0.55
N LEU A 18 8.62 -10.29 -0.30
CA LEU A 18 7.27 -10.76 -0.07
C LEU A 18 7.09 -12.16 -0.66
N PRO A 19 6.27 -13.01 -0.03
CA PRO A 19 5.84 -14.24 -0.69
C PRO A 19 5.20 -13.92 -2.05
N GLN A 20 5.30 -14.86 -2.98
CA GLN A 20 4.82 -14.63 -4.35
C GLN A 20 3.37 -14.14 -4.39
N LYS A 21 2.49 -14.73 -3.58
CA LYS A 21 1.09 -14.32 -3.56
C LYS A 21 0.92 -12.90 -3.04
N ALA A 22 1.67 -12.53 -2.00
CA ALA A 22 1.62 -11.18 -1.47
C ALA A 22 2.16 -10.17 -2.48
N ALA A 23 3.25 -10.51 -3.17
CA ALA A 23 3.82 -9.65 -4.20
C ALA A 23 2.85 -9.42 -5.35
N ALA A 24 2.16 -10.46 -5.81
CA ALA A 24 1.17 -10.33 -6.87
C ALA A 24 -0.01 -9.47 -6.43
N THR A 25 -0.49 -9.66 -5.21
CA THR A 25 -1.57 -8.84 -4.66
C THR A 25 -1.14 -7.38 -4.52
N MET A 26 0.11 -7.16 -4.14
CA MET A 26 0.65 -5.80 -4.02
C MET A 26 0.66 -5.08 -5.37
N GLU A 27 0.95 -5.78 -6.46
CA GLU A 27 0.90 -5.19 -7.79
C GLU A 27 -0.52 -4.79 -8.18
N LEU A 28 -1.51 -5.59 -7.82
CA LEU A 28 -2.92 -5.23 -8.04
C LEU A 28 -3.31 -4.01 -7.23
N LEU A 29 -2.89 -3.93 -5.99
CA LEU A 29 -3.17 -2.78 -5.13
C LEU A 29 -2.58 -1.50 -5.73
N ILE A 30 -1.33 -1.55 -6.16
CA ILE A 30 -0.66 -0.40 -6.77
C ILE A 30 -1.41 0.06 -8.01
N ALA A 31 -1.82 -0.90 -8.87
CA ALA A 31 -2.57 -0.56 -10.08
C ALA A 31 -3.89 0.13 -9.75
N GLU A 32 -4.59 -0.34 -8.71
CA GLU A 32 -5.84 0.32 -8.30
C GLU A 32 -5.60 1.72 -7.74
N ILE A 33 -4.54 1.90 -6.96
CA ILE A 33 -4.21 3.24 -6.45
C ILE A 33 -3.90 4.18 -7.61
N GLU A 34 -3.17 3.71 -8.61
CA GLU A 34 -2.86 4.51 -9.79
C GLU A 34 -4.12 4.96 -10.52
N GLN A 35 -5.12 4.12 -10.59
CA GLN A 35 -6.36 4.44 -11.30
C GLN A 35 -7.34 5.24 -10.46
N SER A 36 -7.45 4.95 -9.18
CA SER A 36 -8.57 5.41 -8.37
C SER A 36 -8.17 6.10 -7.08
N GLY A 37 -6.88 6.19 -6.76
CA GLY A 37 -6.40 6.92 -5.60
C GLY A 37 -6.21 6.08 -4.35
N PRO A 38 -5.81 6.73 -3.24
CA PRO A 38 -5.38 6.01 -2.03
C PRO A 38 -6.49 5.41 -1.18
N VAL A 39 -7.75 5.81 -1.38
CA VAL A 39 -8.86 5.25 -0.58
C VAL A 39 -9.31 3.94 -1.22
N ARG A 40 -8.99 2.82 -0.55
CA ARG A 40 -9.23 1.46 -1.08
C ARG A 40 -10.15 0.66 -0.17
N GLY A 41 -11.32 1.22 0.13
CA GLY A 41 -12.30 0.61 1.03
C GLY A 41 -12.78 -0.78 0.63
N ASN A 42 -12.56 -1.18 -0.62
CA ASN A 42 -12.89 -2.51 -1.12
C ASN A 42 -11.83 -3.57 -0.79
N TRP A 43 -10.73 -3.18 -0.15
CA TRP A 43 -9.66 -4.11 0.19
C TRP A 43 -9.81 -4.65 1.62
N PRO A 44 -9.35 -5.89 1.87
CA PRO A 44 -9.51 -6.51 3.20
C PRO A 44 -8.86 -5.67 4.30
N ASN A 45 -9.63 -5.44 5.35
CA ASN A 45 -9.18 -4.71 6.54
C ASN A 45 -8.62 -3.32 6.25
N TYR A 46 -9.09 -2.70 5.16
CA TYR A 46 -8.70 -1.35 4.83
C TYR A 46 -9.12 -0.40 5.95
N SER A 47 -8.21 0.52 6.33
CA SER A 47 -8.58 1.65 7.17
C SER A 47 -7.64 2.82 6.93
N LYS A 48 -8.14 4.02 7.27
CA LYS A 48 -7.32 5.22 7.28
C LYS A 48 -6.54 5.28 8.58
N LEU A 49 -5.30 5.72 8.48
CA LEU A 49 -4.42 5.95 9.62
C LEU A 49 -4.13 7.45 9.72
N PRO A 50 -3.57 7.92 10.86
CA PRO A 50 -3.13 9.32 10.97
C PRO A 50 -2.10 9.67 9.88
N ASN A 51 -1.94 10.97 9.63
CA ASN A 51 -0.93 11.52 8.72
C ASN A 51 -1.15 11.13 7.26
N ASN A 52 -2.43 11.07 6.83
CA ASN A 52 -2.80 10.76 5.45
C ASN A 52 -2.33 9.38 5.00
N ARG A 53 -2.23 8.46 5.93
CA ARG A 53 -1.83 7.09 5.65
C ARG A 53 -3.04 6.17 5.57
N HIS A 54 -2.83 5.05 4.89
CA HIS A 54 -3.85 4.03 4.68
C HIS A 54 -3.19 2.67 4.82
N HIS A 55 -3.97 1.65 5.19
CA HIS A 55 -3.45 0.29 5.18
C HIS A 55 -4.53 -0.70 4.78
N CYS A 56 -4.10 -1.87 4.35
CA CYS A 56 -4.97 -3.01 4.13
C CYS A 56 -4.17 -4.29 4.28
N HIS A 57 -4.88 -5.43 4.35
CA HIS A 57 -4.25 -6.73 4.34
C HIS A 57 -4.08 -7.21 2.90
N ILE A 58 -2.88 -7.71 2.56
CA ILE A 58 -2.59 -8.21 1.22
C ILE A 58 -2.46 -9.73 1.17
N LYS A 59 -2.28 -10.39 2.33
CA LYS A 59 -2.27 -11.83 2.40
C LYS A 59 -2.65 -12.26 3.81
N LYS A 60 -3.69 -13.09 3.93
CA LYS A 60 -4.09 -13.66 5.21
C LYS A 60 -3.19 -14.84 5.58
N GLY A 61 -3.10 -15.12 6.86
CA GLY A 61 -2.42 -16.31 7.35
C GLY A 61 -1.52 -16.03 8.52
N LYS A 62 -0.55 -16.92 8.70
CA LYS A 62 0.49 -16.81 9.72
C LYS A 62 1.85 -16.88 9.03
N PRO A 63 2.48 -15.72 8.78
CA PRO A 63 2.04 -14.39 9.16
C PRO A 63 1.04 -13.77 8.17
N THR A 64 0.29 -12.80 8.65
CA THR A 64 -0.52 -11.93 7.80
C THR A 64 0.38 -10.85 7.23
N TYR A 65 0.19 -10.53 5.95
CA TYR A 65 0.95 -9.46 5.29
C TYR A 65 0.05 -8.26 5.04
N VAL A 66 0.61 -7.08 5.25
CA VAL A 66 -0.12 -5.81 5.12
C VAL A 66 0.67 -4.84 4.26
N ALA A 67 -0.04 -3.84 3.73
CA ALA A 67 0.57 -2.72 3.03
C ALA A 67 0.15 -1.43 3.71
N VAL A 68 1.05 -0.46 3.75
CA VAL A 68 0.80 0.88 4.25
C VAL A 68 1.27 1.87 3.19
N TRP A 69 0.43 2.85 2.88
CA TRP A 69 0.78 3.88 1.91
C TRP A 69 0.32 5.24 2.41
N GLU A 70 0.94 6.28 1.89
CA GLU A 70 0.66 7.64 2.31
C GLU A 70 0.34 8.51 1.11
N ASP A 71 -0.70 9.31 1.22
CA ASP A 71 -1.00 10.35 0.24
C ASP A 71 -0.08 11.53 0.56
N ILE A 72 0.96 11.71 -0.27
CA ILE A 72 1.95 12.77 -0.07
C ILE A 72 1.76 13.93 -1.04
N GLY A 73 0.72 13.88 -1.86
CA GLY A 73 0.43 14.96 -2.79
C GLY A 73 -0.07 16.21 -2.06
N LYS A 74 0.25 17.37 -2.62
CA LYS A 74 -0.24 18.66 -2.13
C LYS A 74 -0.91 19.39 -3.27
N ASN A 75 -1.95 20.15 -2.95
CA ASN A 75 -2.75 20.88 -3.92
C ASN A 75 -3.38 19.91 -4.93
N LYS A 76 -3.10 20.06 -6.22
CA LYS A 76 -3.66 19.20 -7.25
C LYS A 76 -2.73 18.03 -7.63
N VAL A 77 -1.64 17.85 -6.91
CA VAL A 77 -0.69 16.77 -7.19
C VAL A 77 -1.22 15.46 -6.60
N LYS A 78 -1.37 14.45 -7.46
CA LYS A 78 -1.85 13.12 -7.06
C LYS A 78 -0.67 12.18 -6.94
N LEU A 79 -0.15 12.05 -5.72
CA LEU A 79 1.07 11.32 -5.47
C LEU A 79 0.93 10.49 -4.19
N VAL A 80 1.24 9.20 -4.29
CA VAL A 80 1.16 8.25 -3.18
C VAL A 80 2.50 7.57 -3.04
N GLU A 81 2.97 7.40 -1.81
CA GLU A 81 4.18 6.64 -1.52
C GLU A 81 3.83 5.36 -0.77
N ILE A 82 4.34 4.23 -1.26
CA ILE A 82 4.25 2.97 -0.51
C ILE A 82 5.31 3.03 0.60
N ILE A 83 4.86 3.00 1.83
CA ILE A 83 5.74 3.14 2.99
C ILE A 83 6.20 1.77 3.49
N TYR A 84 5.30 0.78 3.42
CA TYR A 84 5.58 -0.52 4.01
C TYR A 84 4.78 -1.60 3.30
N ALA A 85 5.41 -2.74 3.10
CA ALA A 85 4.72 -3.98 2.74
C ALA A 85 5.47 -5.12 3.40
N GLY A 86 4.81 -5.83 4.28
CA GLY A 86 5.44 -6.90 5.04
C GLY A 86 4.48 -7.47 6.07
N THR A 87 5.04 -8.12 7.09
CA THR A 87 4.22 -8.77 8.11
C THR A 87 3.47 -7.74 8.96
N HIS A 88 2.28 -8.14 9.40
CA HIS A 88 1.45 -7.32 10.28
C HIS A 88 2.20 -6.94 11.57
N GLU A 89 2.98 -7.86 12.11
CA GLU A 89 3.68 -7.66 13.38
C GLU A 89 4.72 -6.53 13.33
N LYS A 90 5.31 -6.30 12.15
CA LYS A 90 6.33 -5.26 11.99
C LYS A 90 5.79 -3.99 11.34
N ALA A 91 4.49 -3.91 11.14
CA ALA A 91 3.88 -2.75 10.48
C ALA A 91 4.04 -1.47 11.32
N PRO A 92 4.25 -0.31 10.67
CA PRO A 92 4.49 0.96 11.36
C PRO A 92 3.21 1.66 11.80
N TYR A 93 2.32 0.91 12.42
CA TYR A 93 1.10 1.51 12.99
C TYR A 93 0.61 0.77 14.22
#